data_d1ff1338bdc1aae9ec2931bfc40f19bf
#
_entry.id   d1ff1338bdc1aae9ec2931bfc40f19bf
#
_cell.length_a   1.000
_cell.length_b   1.000
_cell.length_c   1.000
_cell.angle_alpha   90.00
_cell.angle_beta   90.00
_cell.angle_gamma   90.00
#
_symmetry.space_group_name_H-M   'P 1'
#
loop_
_entity.id
_entity.type
_entity.pdbx_description
1 polymer ?
#
loop_
_entity_poly.entity_id
_entity_poly.type
_entity_poly.pdbx_seq_one_letter_code
_entity_poly.pdbx_strand_id
1 'polypeptide(L)' 'MAGDLSPTLIFTAQQKREAIERELSYRRRVYPRWIEQNRMTKRQADQQMAIFEAIREDYAKAET' A
#
# COMPACT_ATOMS: atom_id res chain seq x y z
N MET A 1 -7.41 -2.65 -30.03
CA MET A 1 -7.24 -2.49 -29.59
C MET A 1 -7.28 -2.15 -28.86
N ALA A 2 -7.17 -1.86 -28.67
CA ALA A 2 -7.04 -1.36 -28.03
C ALA A 2 -6.81 -1.32 -27.29
N GLY A 3 -6.60 -1.51 -26.99
CA GLY A 3 -6.33 -1.41 -26.22
C GLY A 3 -5.61 -1.05 -25.63
N ASP A 4 -5.17 -1.24 -25.73
CA ASP A 4 -4.42 -0.83 -25.16
C ASP A 4 -4.04 0.10 -24.94
N LEU A 5 -4.35 0.28 -25.14
CA LEU A 5 -4.15 1.30 -24.86
C LEU A 5 -3.68 1.75 -23.88
N SER A 6 -3.64 1.11 -23.20
CA SER A 6 -3.09 1.46 -22.06
C SER A 6 -1.78 1.86 -22.26
N PRO A 7 -1.58 2.99 -21.94
CA PRO A 7 -0.34 3.53 -22.08
C PRO A 7 0.57 2.75 -21.25
N THR A 8 1.62 2.60 -21.72
CA THR A 8 2.67 2.08 -21.02
C THR A 8 3.11 3.11 -20.05
N LEU A 9 2.40 3.25 -18.99
CA LEU A 9 2.81 4.17 -17.95
C LEU A 9 3.88 3.49 -17.12
N ILE A 10 5.04 4.09 -17.11
CA ILE A 10 6.14 3.59 -16.31
C ILE A 10 6.27 4.51 -15.11
N PHE A 11 6.22 3.95 -13.91
CA PHE A 11 6.34 4.70 -12.68
C PHE A 11 7.67 4.39 -12.01
N THR A 12 8.26 5.40 -11.39
CA THR A 12 9.52 5.23 -10.68
C THR A 12 9.29 4.51 -9.35
N ALA A 13 10.36 3.95 -8.80
CA ALA A 13 10.30 3.35 -7.47
C ALA A 13 9.88 4.37 -6.43
N GLN A 14 10.33 5.61 -6.57
CA GLN A 14 9.94 6.67 -5.67
C GLN A 14 8.44 6.93 -5.72
N GLN A 15 7.87 7.00 -6.91
CA GLN A 15 6.42 7.22 -7.05
C GLN A 15 5.63 6.09 -6.42
N LYS A 16 6.09 4.86 -6.62
CA LYS A 16 5.42 3.70 -6.04
C LYS A 16 5.53 3.70 -4.52
N ARG A 17 6.72 4.03 -3.99
CA ARG A 17 6.92 4.12 -2.55
C ARG A 17 6.02 5.17 -1.93
N GLU A 18 5.94 6.34 -2.56
CA GLU A 18 5.09 7.42 -2.05
C GLU A 18 3.62 7.03 -2.04
N ALA A 19 3.17 6.30 -3.06
CA ALA A 19 1.80 5.82 -3.11
C ALA A 19 1.51 4.84 -1.97
N ILE A 20 2.44 3.94 -1.72
CA ILE A 20 2.31 2.98 -0.62
C ILE A 20 2.33 3.69 0.73
N GLU A 21 3.14 4.72 0.88
CA GLU A 21 3.20 5.47 2.13
C GLU A 21 1.89 6.20 2.41
N ARG A 22 1.24 6.73 1.39
CA ARG A 22 -0.08 7.33 1.55
C ARG A 22 -1.10 6.28 1.97
N GLU A 23 -1.03 5.11 1.36
CA GLU A 23 -1.92 4.01 1.70
C GLU A 23 -1.71 3.54 3.14
N LEU A 24 -0.45 3.44 3.57
CA LEU A 24 -0.14 3.07 4.95
C LEU A 24 -0.70 4.09 5.93
N SER A 25 -0.56 5.37 5.63
CA SER A 25 -1.09 6.43 6.50
C SER A 25 -2.60 6.31 6.64
N TYR A 26 -3.29 6.05 5.53
CA TYR A 26 -4.73 5.88 5.53
C TYR A 26 -5.12 4.68 6.40
N ARG A 27 -4.46 3.54 6.23
CA ARG A 27 -4.79 2.33 6.96
C ARG A 27 -4.51 2.46 8.44
N ARG A 28 -3.43 3.15 8.83
CA ARG A 28 -3.16 3.41 10.25
C ARG A 28 -4.28 4.20 10.90
N ARG A 29 -4.94 5.06 10.13
CA ARG A 29 -6.04 5.87 10.63
C ARG A 29 -7.35 5.09 10.72
N VAL A 30 -7.64 4.24 9.72
CA VAL A 30 -8.95 3.59 9.65
C VAL A 30 -8.99 2.21 10.31
N TYR A 31 -7.88 1.49 10.38
CA TYR A 31 -7.87 0.13 10.93
C TYR A 31 -8.34 0.08 12.38
N PRO A 32 -7.88 0.96 13.28
CA PRO A 32 -8.38 0.92 14.67
C PRO A 32 -9.90 1.05 14.74
N ARG A 33 -10.47 1.90 13.89
CA ARG A 33 -11.92 2.07 13.85
C ARG A 33 -12.61 0.81 13.36
N TRP A 34 -12.05 0.19 12.31
CA TRP A 34 -12.65 -1.01 11.75
C TRP A 34 -12.57 -2.19 12.72
N ILE A 35 -11.49 -2.26 13.50
CA ILE A 35 -11.36 -3.28 14.54
C ILE A 35 -12.44 -3.06 15.60
N GLU A 36 -12.62 -1.83 16.02
CA GLU A 36 -13.64 -1.46 17.00
C GLU A 36 -15.03 -1.83 16.53
N GLN A 37 -15.28 -1.70 15.23
CA GLN A 37 -16.58 -1.99 14.63
C GLN A 37 -16.73 -3.46 14.25
N ASN A 38 -15.78 -4.32 14.62
CA ASN A 38 -15.78 -5.74 14.30
C ASN A 38 -15.79 -6.01 12.79
N ARG A 39 -15.27 -5.08 12.00
CA ARG A 39 -15.15 -5.25 10.55
C ARG A 39 -13.83 -5.91 10.17
N MET A 40 -12.92 -6.00 11.12
CA MET A 40 -11.59 -6.51 10.90
C MET A 40 -11.02 -6.92 12.26
N THR A 41 -10.22 -7.98 12.30
CA THR A 41 -9.54 -8.36 13.54
C THR A 41 -8.19 -7.66 13.60
N LYS A 42 -7.66 -7.52 14.81
CA LYS A 42 -6.32 -6.95 14.99
C LYS A 42 -5.28 -7.76 14.23
N ARG A 43 -5.42 -9.07 14.23
CA ARG A 43 -4.49 -9.95 13.52
C ARG A 43 -4.50 -9.67 12.02
N GLN A 44 -5.69 -9.49 11.44
CA GLN A 44 -5.82 -9.15 10.02
C GLN A 44 -5.19 -7.79 9.73
N ALA A 45 -5.43 -6.81 10.60
CA ALA A 45 -4.86 -5.49 10.44
C ALA A 45 -3.34 -5.53 10.48
N ASP A 46 -2.78 -6.24 11.47
CA ASP A 46 -1.34 -6.34 11.62
C ASP A 46 -0.72 -7.02 10.40
N GLN A 47 -1.36 -8.06 9.88
CA GLN A 47 -0.86 -8.76 8.71
C GLN A 47 -0.89 -7.86 7.48
N GLN A 48 -1.98 -7.14 7.26
CA GLN A 48 -2.09 -6.24 6.13
C GLN A 48 -1.05 -5.11 6.21
N MET A 49 -0.85 -4.56 7.40
CA MET A 49 0.16 -3.51 7.58
C MET A 49 1.55 -4.04 7.27
N ALA A 50 1.85 -5.25 7.72
CA ALA A 50 3.16 -5.85 7.48
C ALA A 50 3.41 -6.06 5.99
N ILE A 51 2.39 -6.48 5.25
CA ILE A 51 2.51 -6.68 3.80
C ILE A 51 2.82 -5.34 3.11
N PHE A 52 2.07 -4.29 3.45
CA PHE A 52 2.28 -2.99 2.81
C PHE A 52 3.63 -2.39 3.19
N GLU A 53 4.07 -2.61 4.44
CA GLU A 53 5.38 -2.15 4.85
C GLU A 53 6.49 -2.88 4.11
N ALA A 54 6.31 -4.17 3.83
CA ALA A 54 7.27 -4.93 3.05
C ALA A 54 7.33 -4.41 1.61
N ILE A 55 6.19 -4.06 1.02
CA ILE A 55 6.16 -3.49 -0.31
C ILE A 55 6.89 -2.14 -0.32
N ARG A 56 6.65 -1.31 0.68
CA ARG A 56 7.33 -0.02 0.80
C ARG A 56 8.84 -0.22 0.86
N GLU A 57 9.27 -1.22 1.63
CA GLU A 57 10.69 -1.51 1.78
C GLU A 57 11.32 -1.91 0.45
N ASP A 58 10.61 -2.73 -0.32
CA ASP A 58 11.11 -3.16 -1.63
C ASP A 58 11.35 -1.97 -2.55
N TYR A 59 10.42 -1.02 -2.57
CA TYR A 59 10.58 0.15 -3.41
C TYR A 59 11.63 1.10 -2.87
N ALA A 60 11.76 1.22 -1.56
CA ALA A 60 12.80 2.04 -0.97
C ALA A 60 14.18 1.53 -1.35
N LYS A 61 14.37 0.23 -1.34
CA LYS A 61 15.63 -0.37 -1.78
C LYS A 61 15.90 -0.12 -3.26
N ALA A 62 14.85 -0.13 -4.07
CA ALA A 62 15.00 0.09 -5.50
C ALA A 62 15.39 1.52 -5.83
N GLU A 63 15.22 2.46 -4.90
CA GLU A 63 15.60 3.85 -5.12
C GLU A 63 17.10 4.08 -4.94
N THR A 64 17.80 3.15 -4.34
CA THR A 64 19.23 3.27 -4.14
C THR A 64 19.96 2.47 -5.23
#